data_0b3f167c33bd15d1865ae008d9090ead
#
_entry.id   0b3f167c33bd15d1865ae008d9090ead
#
_cell.length_a   1.000
_cell.length_b   1.000
_cell.length_c   1.000
_cell.angle_alpha   90.00
_cell.angle_beta   90.00
_cell.angle_gamma   90.00
#
_symmetry.space_group_name_H-M   'P 1'
#
loop_
_entity.id
_entity.type
_entity.pdbx_description
1 polymer ?
#
loop_
_entity_poly.entity_id
_entity_poly.type
_entity_poly.pdbx_seq_one_letter_code
_entity_poly.pdbx_strand_id
1 'polypeptide(L)'
;LVRTIGRDVIHSLWIPNLHGKRDLIPGHSSVIWLQADRPGLYRGQCAEFCGYQHAHMALDVFADPPDRFAAWVAAQRQSPAPPGAGLEARGEQVFLGSACPLCHTIQGTGANGQNAPDLTHLASRRTLAAGALPNTREALANWIADPGSAKPGVHMPPTNLHPDDREALVAYLETLK
;
A
#
# COMPACT_ATOMS: atom_id res chain seq x y z
N LEU A 1 -16.33 3.33 11.63
CA LEU A 1 -15.79 4.70 11.73
C LEU A 1 -14.38 4.75 11.16
N VAL A 2 -14.10 5.76 10.32
CA VAL A 2 -12.78 6.03 9.76
C VAL A 2 -12.34 7.41 10.23
N ARG A 3 -11.20 7.47 10.91
CA ARG A 3 -10.55 8.74 11.27
C ARG A 3 -9.65 9.17 10.13
N THR A 4 -9.80 10.40 9.68
CA THR A 4 -9.03 10.97 8.56
C THR A 4 -8.12 12.09 9.04
N ILE A 5 -6.88 12.12 8.53
CA ILE A 5 -5.86 13.12 8.84
C ILE A 5 -5.12 13.44 7.54
N GLY A 6 -5.04 14.71 7.17
CA GLY A 6 -4.15 15.20 6.11
C GLY A 6 -2.77 15.54 6.65
N ARG A 7 -1.69 15.20 5.93
CA ARG A 7 -0.31 15.50 6.35
C ARG A 7 0.42 16.48 5.43
N ASP A 8 -0.04 16.64 4.20
CA ASP A 8 0.59 17.47 3.16
C ASP A 8 -0.38 18.56 2.67
N VAL A 9 -1.20 18.27 1.67
CA VAL A 9 -2.23 19.15 1.12
C VAL A 9 -3.62 18.63 1.49
N ILE A 10 -4.67 19.36 1.10
CA ILE A 10 -6.04 18.87 1.28
C ILE A 10 -6.30 17.74 0.30
N HIS A 11 -6.85 16.65 0.80
CA HIS A 11 -7.44 15.54 0.05
C HIS A 11 -8.90 15.38 0.45
N SER A 12 -9.65 14.52 -0.23
CA SER A 12 -10.99 14.15 0.21
C SER A 12 -11.23 12.67 0.04
N LEU A 13 -11.56 12.00 1.14
CA LEU A 13 -11.96 10.59 1.11
C LEU A 13 -13.37 10.48 0.55
N TRP A 14 -13.51 9.72 -0.53
CA TRP A 14 -14.82 9.50 -1.15
C TRP A 14 -14.96 8.08 -1.67
N ILE A 15 -15.92 7.37 -1.14
CA ILE A 15 -16.39 6.07 -1.64
C ILE A 15 -17.86 6.25 -1.98
N PRO A 16 -18.21 6.58 -3.24
CA PRO A 16 -19.54 7.06 -3.64
C PRO A 16 -20.71 6.19 -3.18
N ASN A 17 -20.51 4.89 -3.17
CA ASN A 17 -21.55 3.90 -2.82
C ASN A 17 -21.69 3.68 -1.31
N LEU A 18 -20.80 4.21 -0.47
CA LEU A 18 -20.80 3.95 0.97
C LEU A 18 -21.11 5.18 1.81
N HIS A 19 -20.72 6.35 1.35
CA HIS A 19 -20.99 7.63 2.02
C HIS A 19 -20.68 8.83 1.12
N GLY A 20 -20.99 10.04 1.60
CA GLY A 20 -20.50 11.30 1.04
C GLY A 20 -19.00 11.49 1.19
N LYS A 21 -18.51 12.66 0.82
CA LYS A 21 -17.07 13.02 0.91
C LYS A 21 -16.69 13.48 2.33
N ARG A 22 -15.41 13.29 2.67
CA ARG A 22 -14.80 13.85 3.87
C ARG A 22 -13.41 14.38 3.56
N ASP A 23 -13.23 15.67 3.72
CA ASP A 23 -11.96 16.34 3.49
C ASP A 23 -10.94 15.96 4.55
N LEU A 24 -9.68 15.77 4.11
CA LEU A 24 -8.52 15.56 4.93
C LEU A 24 -7.70 16.86 4.93
N ILE A 25 -8.01 17.72 5.90
CA ILE A 25 -7.39 19.04 6.01
C ILE A 25 -6.15 18.92 6.92
N PRO A 26 -4.96 19.37 6.50
CA PRO A 26 -3.76 19.36 7.34
C PRO A 26 -4.00 20.08 8.67
N GLY A 27 -3.52 19.44 9.75
CA GLY A 27 -3.75 19.94 11.11
C GLY A 27 -5.13 19.65 11.71
N HIS A 28 -6.07 19.13 10.92
CA HIS A 28 -7.40 18.74 11.38
C HIS A 28 -7.60 17.23 11.35
N SER A 29 -8.20 16.69 12.41
CA SER A 29 -8.68 15.31 12.44
C SER A 29 -10.20 15.29 12.25
N SER A 30 -10.66 14.55 11.26
CA SER A 30 -12.09 14.36 10.97
C SER A 30 -12.49 12.90 11.13
N VAL A 31 -13.78 12.64 11.20
CA VAL A 31 -14.33 11.28 11.23
C VAL A 31 -15.42 11.16 10.18
N ILE A 32 -15.42 10.03 9.49
CA ILE A 32 -16.49 9.59 8.60
C ILE A 32 -16.91 8.17 8.98
N TRP A 33 -18.18 7.87 8.89
CA TRP A 33 -18.67 6.50 8.96
C TRP A 33 -18.95 5.98 7.56
N LEU A 34 -18.66 4.71 7.34
CA LEU A 34 -18.96 4.01 6.09
C LEU A 34 -19.89 2.85 6.43
N GLN A 35 -20.86 2.62 5.57
CA GLN A 35 -21.78 1.49 5.68
C GLN A 35 -21.98 0.89 4.30
N ALA A 36 -21.83 -0.42 4.22
CA ALA A 36 -22.14 -1.21 3.05
C ALA A 36 -23.37 -2.07 3.33
N ASP A 37 -24.39 -1.95 2.51
CA ASP A 37 -25.62 -2.76 2.65
C ASP A 37 -25.42 -4.19 2.11
N ARG A 38 -24.37 -4.42 1.32
CA ARG A 38 -24.04 -5.72 0.74
C ARG A 38 -22.53 -5.94 0.80
N PRO A 39 -22.08 -7.18 1.04
CA PRO A 39 -20.68 -7.54 0.86
C PRO A 39 -20.23 -7.27 -0.57
N GLY A 40 -18.98 -6.81 -0.74
CA GLY A 40 -18.45 -6.53 -2.06
C GLY A 40 -17.24 -5.61 -2.05
N LEU A 41 -16.79 -5.29 -3.25
CA LEU A 41 -15.69 -4.37 -3.51
C LEU A 41 -16.25 -3.01 -3.92
N TYR A 42 -15.84 -1.97 -3.22
CA TYR A 42 -16.23 -0.59 -3.47
C TYR A 42 -14.99 0.25 -3.77
N ARG A 43 -15.01 0.95 -4.90
CA ARG A 43 -13.91 1.83 -5.27
C ARG A 43 -14.08 3.20 -4.64
N GLY A 44 -13.01 3.68 -4.01
CA GLY A 44 -12.86 5.06 -3.56
C GLY A 44 -11.87 5.84 -4.44
N GLN A 45 -12.01 7.15 -4.43
CA GLN A 45 -11.18 8.08 -5.18
C GLN A 45 -10.96 9.33 -4.35
N CYS A 46 -9.77 9.95 -4.45
CA CYS A 46 -9.58 11.29 -3.93
C CYS A 46 -10.50 12.28 -4.65
N ALA A 47 -11.23 13.08 -3.90
CA ALA A 47 -12.26 13.98 -4.43
C ALA A 47 -11.94 15.46 -4.20
N GLU A 48 -10.68 15.79 -3.81
CA GLU A 48 -10.16 17.16 -3.74
C GLU A 48 -8.82 17.23 -4.48
N PHE A 49 -8.65 18.24 -5.35
CA PHE A 49 -7.41 18.36 -6.12
C PHE A 49 -6.20 18.48 -5.20
N CYS A 50 -5.27 17.57 -5.35
CA CYS A 50 -4.10 17.41 -4.47
C CYS A 50 -2.75 17.37 -5.22
N GLY A 51 -2.73 17.75 -6.49
CA GLY A 51 -1.52 17.80 -7.30
C GLY A 51 -1.50 16.78 -8.44
N TYR A 52 -0.31 16.48 -8.95
CA TYR A 52 -0.10 15.66 -10.16
C TYR A 52 -0.78 14.29 -10.11
N GLN A 53 -0.83 13.67 -8.93
CA GLN A 53 -1.37 12.32 -8.78
C GLN A 53 -2.84 12.28 -8.32
N HIS A 54 -3.54 13.42 -8.37
CA HIS A 54 -4.93 13.47 -7.96
C HIS A 54 -5.82 12.45 -8.69
N ALA A 55 -5.70 12.33 -9.99
CA ALA A 55 -6.46 11.38 -10.80
C ALA A 55 -6.05 9.90 -10.54
N HIS A 56 -4.84 9.65 -10.03
CA HIS A 56 -4.29 8.33 -9.74
C HIS A 56 -4.21 8.03 -8.24
N MET A 57 -5.08 8.68 -7.46
CA MET A 57 -5.19 8.47 -6.01
C MET A 57 -6.52 7.78 -5.69
N ALA A 58 -6.50 6.47 -5.76
CA ALA A 58 -7.66 5.61 -5.54
C ALA A 58 -7.40 4.61 -4.41
N LEU A 59 -8.47 4.01 -3.93
CA LEU A 59 -8.44 2.93 -2.94
C LEU A 59 -9.57 1.93 -3.20
N ASP A 60 -9.35 0.71 -2.76
CA ASP A 60 -10.36 -0.34 -2.73
C ASP A 60 -10.85 -0.53 -1.28
N VAL A 61 -12.17 -0.59 -1.11
CA VAL A 61 -12.82 -0.91 0.17
C VAL A 61 -13.54 -2.24 0.02
N PHE A 62 -13.13 -3.22 0.82
CA PHE A 62 -13.77 -4.52 0.89
C PHE A 62 -14.77 -4.51 2.03
N ALA A 63 -16.03 -4.74 1.74
CA ALA A 63 -17.05 -5.04 2.72
C ALA A 63 -17.21 -6.55 2.79
N ASP A 64 -16.76 -7.16 3.86
CA ASP A 64 -16.84 -8.59 4.09
C ASP A 64 -17.96 -8.93 5.10
N PRO A 65 -18.54 -10.14 5.03
CA PRO A 65 -19.32 -10.69 6.13
C PRO A 65 -18.51 -10.70 7.44
N PRO A 66 -19.17 -10.60 8.62
CA PRO A 66 -18.48 -10.42 9.91
C PRO A 66 -17.42 -11.49 10.22
N ASP A 67 -17.67 -12.74 9.86
CA ASP A 67 -16.74 -13.86 10.05
C ASP A 67 -15.49 -13.73 9.19
N ARG A 68 -15.64 -13.35 7.93
CA ARG A 68 -14.51 -13.09 7.02
C ARG A 68 -13.72 -11.87 7.44
N PHE A 69 -14.41 -10.80 7.86
CA PHE A 69 -13.74 -9.62 8.39
C PHE A 69 -12.94 -9.93 9.65
N ALA A 70 -13.51 -10.72 10.59
CA ALA A 70 -12.79 -11.15 11.79
C ALA A 70 -11.54 -11.99 11.46
N ALA A 71 -11.64 -12.91 10.51
CA ALA A 71 -10.50 -13.71 10.04
C ALA A 71 -9.43 -12.83 9.39
N TRP A 72 -9.82 -11.87 8.56
CA TRP A 72 -8.91 -10.91 7.95
C TRP A 72 -8.18 -10.07 9.02
N VAL A 73 -8.90 -9.53 10.00
CA VAL A 73 -8.30 -8.78 11.12
C VAL A 73 -7.28 -9.62 11.88
N ALA A 74 -7.60 -10.90 12.14
CA ALA A 74 -6.67 -11.81 12.80
C ALA A 74 -5.38 -12.04 11.98
N ALA A 75 -5.52 -12.21 10.66
CA ALA A 75 -4.38 -12.35 9.75
C ALA A 75 -3.53 -11.07 9.70
N GLN A 76 -4.16 -9.89 9.62
CA GLN A 76 -3.44 -8.60 9.54
C GLN A 76 -2.64 -8.25 10.82
N ARG A 77 -2.89 -8.95 11.92
CA ARG A 77 -2.14 -8.78 13.18
C ARG A 77 -0.90 -9.67 13.27
N GLN A 78 -0.71 -10.55 12.31
CA GLN A 78 0.43 -11.47 12.29
C GLN A 78 1.57 -10.88 11.46
N SER A 79 2.79 -11.11 11.89
CA SER A 79 3.96 -10.88 11.04
C SER A 79 3.98 -11.90 9.90
N PRO A 80 4.52 -11.54 8.73
CA PRO A 80 4.72 -12.49 7.65
C PRO A 80 5.54 -13.69 8.11
N ALA A 81 5.34 -14.83 7.50
CA ALA A 81 6.21 -15.97 7.70
C ALA A 81 7.66 -15.59 7.28
N PRO A 82 8.68 -16.12 7.93
CA PRO A 82 10.06 -15.97 7.47
C PRO A 82 10.19 -16.39 6.00
N PRO A 83 11.01 -15.70 5.21
CA PRO A 83 11.19 -16.06 3.82
C PRO A 83 11.79 -17.48 3.69
N GLY A 84 11.46 -18.15 2.59
CA GLY A 84 12.08 -19.39 2.19
C GLY A 84 13.59 -19.23 1.96
N ALA A 85 14.28 -20.37 1.79
CA ALA A 85 15.71 -20.34 1.45
C ALA A 85 15.95 -19.85 0.02
N GLY A 86 17.18 -19.41 -0.26
CA GLY A 86 17.62 -19.05 -1.60
C GLY A 86 17.17 -17.64 -2.02
N LEU A 87 16.36 -17.56 -3.06
CA LEU A 87 16.02 -16.27 -3.71
C LEU A 87 15.26 -15.33 -2.76
N GLU A 88 14.31 -15.84 -2.01
CA GLU A 88 13.50 -15.05 -1.07
C GLU A 88 14.34 -14.52 0.10
N ALA A 89 15.22 -15.36 0.68
CA ALA A 89 16.14 -14.92 1.74
C ALA A 89 17.12 -13.86 1.22
N ARG A 90 17.62 -14.01 -0.03
CA ARG A 90 18.43 -12.97 -0.66
C ARG A 90 17.62 -11.67 -0.83
N GLY A 91 16.36 -11.78 -1.23
CA GLY A 91 15.47 -10.64 -1.39
C GLY A 91 15.24 -9.88 -0.09
N GLU A 92 15.07 -10.58 1.05
CA GLU A 92 15.02 -9.96 2.37
C GLU A 92 16.32 -9.19 2.69
N GLN A 93 17.48 -9.82 2.42
CA GLN A 93 18.78 -9.16 2.64
C GLN A 93 18.93 -7.92 1.77
N VAL A 94 18.52 -7.98 0.49
CA VAL A 94 18.50 -6.81 -0.41
C VAL A 94 17.58 -5.73 0.13
N PHE A 95 16.39 -6.08 0.59
CA PHE A 95 15.46 -5.12 1.19
C PHE A 95 16.07 -4.42 2.40
N LEU A 96 16.53 -5.21 3.37
CA LEU A 96 17.06 -4.70 4.65
C LEU A 96 18.41 -3.96 4.50
N GLY A 97 19.21 -4.35 3.50
CA GLY A 97 20.52 -3.72 3.22
C GLY A 97 20.46 -2.49 2.32
N SER A 98 19.29 -2.13 1.81
CA SER A 98 19.08 -0.98 0.93
C SER A 98 18.41 0.21 1.64
N ALA A 99 17.97 1.22 0.88
CA ALA A 99 17.23 2.36 1.43
C ALA A 99 15.75 2.08 1.74
N CYS A 100 15.21 0.92 1.36
CA CYS A 100 13.79 0.57 1.53
C CYS A 100 13.30 0.70 2.98
N PRO A 101 14.03 0.17 4.02
CA PRO A 101 13.61 0.25 5.41
C PRO A 101 13.56 1.67 5.99
N LEU A 102 14.20 2.64 5.34
CA LEU A 102 14.17 4.04 5.81
C LEU A 102 12.78 4.65 5.65
N CYS A 103 11.98 4.13 4.71
CA CYS A 103 10.65 4.63 4.39
C CYS A 103 9.55 3.62 4.70
N HIS A 104 9.80 2.32 4.50
CA HIS A 104 8.80 1.26 4.63
C HIS A 104 8.93 0.47 5.93
N THR A 105 7.80 -0.04 6.41
CA THR A 105 7.71 -1.00 7.51
C THR A 105 7.43 -2.40 6.96
N ILE A 106 8.07 -3.43 7.56
CA ILE A 106 7.66 -4.84 7.47
C ILE A 106 7.73 -5.41 8.89
N GLN A 107 6.60 -5.81 9.44
CA GLN A 107 6.52 -6.36 10.81
C GLN A 107 7.38 -7.63 10.95
N GLY A 108 8.00 -7.79 12.11
CA GLY A 108 8.89 -8.91 12.39
C GLY A 108 10.31 -8.75 11.84
N THR A 109 10.61 -7.64 11.16
CA THR A 109 11.95 -7.29 10.63
C THR A 109 12.50 -6.01 11.25
N GLY A 110 13.71 -5.61 10.84
CA GLY A 110 14.30 -4.32 11.22
C GLY A 110 13.74 -3.12 10.46
N ALA A 111 12.80 -3.31 9.54
CA ALA A 111 12.23 -2.25 8.73
C ALA A 111 11.07 -1.54 9.46
N ASN A 112 11.28 -0.30 9.90
CA ASN A 112 10.33 0.46 10.71
C ASN A 112 10.05 1.87 10.16
N GLY A 113 10.32 2.12 8.89
CA GLY A 113 10.09 3.41 8.24
C GLY A 113 8.59 3.73 8.12
N GLN A 114 8.21 4.98 8.43
CA GLN A 114 6.79 5.42 8.45
C GLN A 114 6.46 6.48 7.38
N ASN A 115 7.38 6.73 6.46
CA ASN A 115 7.21 7.74 5.41
C ASN A 115 6.56 7.19 4.14
N ALA A 116 6.43 5.85 4.06
CA ALA A 116 5.83 5.14 2.94
C ALA A 116 4.91 4.03 3.45
N PRO A 117 4.15 3.35 2.56
CA PRO A 117 3.24 2.29 2.99
C PRO A 117 3.94 1.16 3.75
N ASP A 118 3.28 0.64 4.78
CA ASP A 118 3.62 -0.63 5.41
C ASP A 118 3.49 -1.76 4.37
N LEU A 119 4.51 -2.58 4.21
CA LEU A 119 4.58 -3.66 3.23
C LEU A 119 4.32 -5.05 3.83
N THR A 120 4.03 -5.14 5.12
CA THR A 120 3.83 -6.41 5.85
C THR A 120 2.93 -7.41 5.13
N HIS A 121 1.85 -6.91 4.50
CA HIS A 121 0.89 -7.73 3.75
C HIS A 121 0.77 -7.28 2.29
N LEU A 122 1.90 -6.92 1.66
CA LEU A 122 1.91 -6.41 0.29
C LEU A 122 1.32 -7.39 -0.72
N ALA A 123 1.69 -8.67 -0.61
CA ALA A 123 1.24 -9.71 -1.55
C ALA A 123 -0.27 -9.99 -1.47
N SER A 124 -0.93 -9.61 -0.38
CA SER A 124 -2.39 -9.72 -0.23
C SER A 124 -3.18 -8.58 -0.91
N ARG A 125 -2.50 -7.52 -1.37
CA ARG A 125 -3.15 -6.38 -2.02
C ARG A 125 -3.46 -6.70 -3.48
N ARG A 126 -4.57 -6.18 -3.97
CA ARG A 126 -4.93 -6.30 -5.39
C ARG A 126 -4.18 -5.32 -6.29
N THR A 127 -3.81 -4.18 -5.74
CA THR A 127 -3.22 -3.08 -6.50
C THR A 127 -2.02 -2.48 -5.78
N LEU A 128 -1.14 -1.85 -6.55
CA LEU A 128 -0.01 -1.04 -6.11
C LEU A 128 -0.26 0.43 -6.42
N ALA A 129 0.62 1.30 -5.91
CA ALA A 129 0.70 2.71 -6.27
C ALA A 129 -0.64 3.47 -6.13
N ALA A 130 -1.38 3.24 -5.03
CA ALA A 130 -2.70 3.82 -4.76
C ALA A 130 -3.74 3.49 -5.85
N GLY A 131 -3.80 2.23 -6.27
CA GLY A 131 -4.78 1.73 -7.23
C GLY A 131 -4.42 1.99 -8.70
N ALA A 132 -3.22 2.49 -8.99
CA ALA A 132 -2.79 2.78 -10.35
C ALA A 132 -2.30 1.55 -11.12
N LEU A 133 -1.75 0.56 -10.44
CA LEU A 133 -1.17 -0.64 -11.04
C LEU A 133 -1.80 -1.91 -10.43
N PRO A 134 -1.96 -3.00 -11.21
CA PRO A 134 -2.27 -4.30 -10.64
C PRO A 134 -1.09 -4.81 -9.82
N ASN A 135 -1.34 -5.59 -8.77
CA ASN A 135 -0.28 -6.23 -7.99
C ASN A 135 0.14 -7.53 -8.67
N THR A 136 0.97 -7.41 -9.69
CA THR A 136 1.59 -8.53 -10.40
C THR A 136 3.11 -8.44 -10.26
N ARG A 137 3.79 -9.57 -10.42
CA ARG A 137 5.25 -9.63 -10.40
C ARG A 137 5.91 -8.60 -11.31
N GLU A 138 5.42 -8.50 -12.54
CA GLU A 138 5.94 -7.55 -13.53
C GLU A 138 5.70 -6.09 -13.12
N ALA A 139 4.49 -5.76 -12.69
CA ALA A 139 4.15 -4.41 -12.25
C ALA A 139 4.95 -4.01 -11.00
N LEU A 140 5.14 -4.94 -10.05
CA LEU A 140 5.96 -4.73 -8.86
C LEU A 140 7.43 -4.50 -9.22
N ALA A 141 8.00 -5.32 -10.12
CA ALA A 141 9.38 -5.17 -10.58
C ALA A 141 9.62 -3.82 -11.27
N ASN A 142 8.69 -3.41 -12.14
CA ASN A 142 8.75 -2.12 -12.83
C ASN A 142 8.57 -0.95 -11.87
N TRP A 143 7.65 -1.06 -10.91
CA TRP A 143 7.44 -0.06 -9.86
C TRP A 143 8.68 0.15 -9.00
N ILE A 144 9.39 -0.93 -8.62
CA ILE A 144 10.63 -0.85 -7.86
C ILE A 144 11.73 -0.20 -8.69
N ALA A 145 11.83 -0.55 -9.97
CA ALA A 145 12.88 -0.02 -10.85
C ALA A 145 12.72 1.48 -11.08
N ASP A 146 11.54 1.92 -11.48
CA ASP A 146 11.24 3.34 -11.79
C ASP A 146 9.78 3.68 -11.48
N PRO A 147 9.48 4.07 -10.23
CA PRO A 147 8.13 4.50 -9.86
C PRO A 147 7.65 5.72 -10.64
N GLY A 148 8.58 6.59 -11.03
CA GLY A 148 8.29 7.83 -11.75
C GLY A 148 7.73 7.61 -13.14
N SER A 149 8.07 6.50 -13.80
CA SER A 149 7.51 6.14 -15.11
C SER A 149 6.00 5.84 -15.04
N ALA A 150 5.54 5.23 -13.95
CA ALA A 150 4.14 4.90 -13.74
C ALA A 150 3.36 6.06 -13.08
N LYS A 151 4.02 6.80 -12.19
CA LYS A 151 3.41 7.91 -11.43
C LYS A 151 4.37 9.10 -11.37
N PRO A 152 4.42 9.97 -12.38
CA PRO A 152 5.24 11.17 -12.35
C PRO A 152 5.00 12.02 -11.10
N GLY A 153 6.08 12.41 -10.40
CA GLY A 153 6.02 13.18 -9.16
C GLY A 153 5.83 12.35 -7.89
N VAL A 154 5.90 11.01 -7.96
CA VAL A 154 5.95 10.16 -6.76
C VAL A 154 7.25 10.39 -5.99
N HIS A 155 7.18 10.29 -4.64
CA HIS A 155 8.36 10.51 -3.79
C HIS A 155 9.25 9.28 -3.65
N MET A 156 8.78 8.08 -4.00
CA MET A 156 9.62 6.88 -4.04
C MET A 156 10.66 7.04 -5.16
N PRO A 157 11.96 7.01 -4.86
CA PRO A 157 12.98 7.17 -5.88
C PRO A 157 13.13 5.90 -6.72
N PRO A 158 13.64 5.99 -7.95
CA PRO A 158 14.05 4.82 -8.72
C PRO A 158 15.18 4.07 -8.01
N THR A 159 15.27 2.77 -8.22
CA THR A 159 16.32 1.94 -7.62
C THR A 159 17.32 1.47 -8.69
N ASN A 160 18.62 1.56 -8.39
CA ASN A 160 19.69 1.06 -9.26
C ASN A 160 20.14 -0.34 -8.85
N LEU A 161 19.19 -1.22 -8.50
CA LEU A 161 19.50 -2.60 -8.13
C LEU A 161 19.98 -3.40 -9.36
N HIS A 162 20.97 -4.27 -9.13
CA HIS A 162 21.32 -5.28 -10.13
C HIS A 162 20.09 -6.14 -10.48
N PRO A 163 19.92 -6.58 -11.74
CA PRO A 163 18.76 -7.38 -12.13
C PRO A 163 18.46 -8.57 -11.22
N ASP A 164 19.48 -9.32 -10.80
CA ASP A 164 19.34 -10.48 -9.91
C ASP A 164 18.88 -10.07 -8.50
N ASP A 165 19.32 -8.91 -7.98
CA ASP A 165 18.89 -8.38 -6.69
C ASP A 165 17.45 -7.89 -6.74
N ARG A 166 17.05 -7.28 -7.86
CA ARG A 166 15.66 -6.88 -8.07
C ARG A 166 14.75 -8.10 -8.19
N GLU A 167 15.16 -9.14 -8.88
CA GLU A 167 14.43 -10.40 -8.97
C GLU A 167 14.25 -11.04 -7.58
N ALA A 168 15.32 -11.11 -6.81
CA ALA A 168 15.29 -11.61 -5.44
C ALA A 168 14.37 -10.78 -4.54
N LEU A 169 14.46 -9.44 -4.63
CA LEU A 169 13.61 -8.52 -3.89
C LEU A 169 12.14 -8.73 -4.22
N VAL A 170 11.78 -8.87 -5.50
CA VAL A 170 10.39 -9.13 -5.92
C VAL A 170 9.92 -10.47 -5.37
N ALA A 171 10.74 -11.53 -5.45
CA ALA A 171 10.40 -12.83 -4.89
C ALA A 171 10.11 -12.76 -3.38
N TYR A 172 10.93 -12.03 -2.63
CA TYR A 172 10.68 -11.80 -1.20
C TYR A 172 9.36 -11.05 -0.95
N LEU A 173 9.14 -9.95 -1.65
CA LEU A 173 7.94 -9.12 -1.47
C LEU A 173 6.64 -9.87 -1.82
N GLU A 174 6.68 -10.84 -2.72
CA GLU A 174 5.56 -11.74 -3.03
C GLU A 174 5.23 -12.74 -1.91
N THR A 175 6.12 -12.94 -0.94
CA THR A 175 5.85 -13.79 0.24
C THR A 175 5.08 -13.06 1.34
N LEU A 176 5.04 -11.74 1.33
CA LEU A 176 4.44 -10.88 2.37
C LEU A 176 2.90 -10.90 2.29
N LYS A 177 2.27 -11.94 2.85
CA LYS A 177 0.81 -12.17 2.83
C LYS A 177 0.17 -11.89 4.18
#